data_ac80cd3ff112fcdae42ea44c546d7c3f
#
_entry.id   ac80cd3ff112fcdae42ea44c546d7c3f
#
_cell.length_a   1.000
_cell.length_b   1.000
_cell.length_c   1.000
_cell.angle_alpha   90.00
_cell.angle_beta   90.00
_cell.angle_gamma   90.00
#
_symmetry.space_group_name_H-M   'P 1'
#
loop_
_entity.id
_entity.type
_entity.pdbx_description
1 polymer ?
#
loop_
_entity_poly.entity_id
_entity_poly.type
_entity_poly.pdbx_seq_one_letter_code
_entity_poly.pdbx_strand_id
1 'polypeptide(L)'
;MSDDPLQLRAEALRGPVACVDLETTGGMAARHRVIEIGIVLLDGGRVVEEWSSLVNPGRRIPKSISEFTGISNEMVEDAPEFGALRQEIRRRLEGRLFVAHNARFDRSEEHTSELQSH
;
A
#
# COMPACT_ATOMS: atom_id res chain seq x y z
N MET A 1 -5.96 23.22 24.02
CA MET A 1 -5.29 22.29 23.12
C MET A 1 -4.22 21.52 23.85
N SER A 2 -4.18 20.25 23.66
CA SER A 2 -3.27 19.39 24.40
C SER A 2 -1.98 19.15 23.62
N ASP A 3 -0.86 19.06 24.35
CA ASP A 3 0.41 18.70 23.77
C ASP A 3 0.72 17.20 23.96
N ASP A 4 -0.24 16.46 24.49
CA ASP A 4 -0.09 15.03 24.70
C ASP A 4 0.11 14.33 23.36
N PRO A 5 1.22 13.58 23.18
CA PRO A 5 1.47 12.92 21.89
C PRO A 5 0.36 11.98 21.46
N LEU A 6 -0.29 11.30 22.38
CA LEU A 6 -1.37 10.38 22.00
C LEU A 6 -2.57 11.14 21.48
N GLN A 7 -2.88 12.27 22.10
CA GLN A 7 -4.00 13.08 21.66
C GLN A 7 -3.72 13.73 20.31
N LEU A 8 -2.48 14.18 20.11
CA LEU A 8 -2.10 14.74 18.80
C LEU A 8 -2.21 13.70 17.69
N ARG A 9 -1.85 12.46 17.99
CA ARG A 9 -1.97 11.38 17.01
C ARG A 9 -3.44 11.11 16.70
N ALA A 10 -4.27 11.09 17.71
CA ALA A 10 -5.69 10.84 17.52
C ALA A 10 -6.31 11.95 16.67
N GLU A 11 -5.90 13.19 16.92
CA GLU A 11 -6.40 14.31 16.13
C GLU A 11 -5.95 14.22 14.68
N ALA A 12 -4.70 13.83 14.47
CA ALA A 12 -4.18 13.68 13.10
C ALA A 12 -4.97 12.62 12.35
N LEU A 13 -5.39 11.56 13.02
CA LEU A 13 -6.14 10.48 12.38
C LEU A 13 -7.59 10.85 12.09
N ARG A 14 -8.08 11.95 12.65
CA ARG A 14 -9.41 12.43 12.35
C ARG A 14 -9.46 13.26 11.07
N GLY A 15 -8.31 13.71 10.61
CA GLY A 15 -8.24 14.45 9.37
C GLY A 15 -8.18 13.52 8.17
N PRO A 16 -7.74 14.07 7.04
CA PRO A 16 -7.60 13.26 5.83
C PRO A 16 -6.45 12.27 5.95
N VAL A 17 -6.73 11.00 5.68
CA VAL A 17 -5.76 9.92 5.80
C VAL A 17 -5.79 9.10 4.52
N ALA A 18 -4.62 8.69 4.05
CA ALA A 18 -4.50 7.75 2.94
C ALA A 18 -3.82 6.49 3.45
N CYS A 19 -4.54 5.38 3.41
CA CYS A 19 -3.99 4.07 3.77
C CYS A 19 -3.61 3.36 2.48
N VAL A 20 -2.33 3.01 2.35
CA VAL A 20 -1.81 2.42 1.13
C VAL A 20 -1.35 1.00 1.43
N ASP A 21 -1.82 0.05 0.62
CA ASP A 21 -1.45 -1.34 0.75
C ASP A 21 -0.81 -1.78 -0.56
N LEU A 22 0.33 -2.46 -0.46
CA LEU A 22 1.09 -2.90 -1.63
C LEU A 22 1.32 -4.39 -1.59
N GLU A 23 1.21 -5.02 -2.77
CA GLU A 23 1.73 -6.35 -2.98
C GLU A 23 2.92 -6.24 -3.91
N THR A 24 4.00 -6.94 -3.57
CA THR A 24 5.24 -6.86 -4.35
C THR A 24 5.75 -8.24 -4.66
N THR A 25 6.74 -8.27 -5.55
CA THR A 25 7.38 -9.55 -5.90
C THR A 25 8.25 -10.08 -4.78
N GLY A 26 8.54 -9.25 -3.77
CA GLY A 26 9.39 -9.67 -2.65
C GLY A 26 10.84 -9.73 -3.05
N GLY A 27 11.67 -10.22 -2.12
CA GLY A 27 13.10 -10.35 -2.37
C GLY A 27 13.87 -9.14 -1.89
N MET A 28 15.04 -8.92 -2.51
CA MET A 28 15.90 -7.79 -2.15
C MET A 28 15.20 -6.48 -2.47
N ALA A 29 15.35 -5.51 -1.59
CA ALA A 29 14.68 -4.21 -1.76
C ALA A 29 14.93 -3.60 -3.14
N ALA A 30 16.14 -3.71 -3.65
CA ALA A 30 16.48 -3.14 -4.95
C ALA A 30 15.78 -3.86 -6.10
N ARG A 31 15.19 -5.02 -5.83
CA ARG A 31 14.54 -5.83 -6.86
C ARG A 31 13.06 -6.00 -6.63
N HIS A 32 12.54 -5.33 -5.62
CA HIS A 32 11.11 -5.35 -5.38
C HIS A 32 10.39 -4.65 -6.52
N ARG A 33 9.31 -5.25 -6.93
CA ARG A 33 8.42 -4.65 -7.91
C ARG A 33 7.00 -4.76 -7.41
N VAL A 34 6.27 -3.67 -7.50
CA VAL A 34 4.88 -3.63 -7.08
C VAL A 34 4.04 -4.38 -8.11
N ILE A 35 3.13 -5.21 -7.66
CA ILE A 35 2.19 -5.93 -8.52
C ILE A 35 0.75 -5.56 -8.24
N GLU A 36 0.50 -4.91 -7.11
CA GLU A 36 -0.83 -4.39 -6.83
C GLU A 36 -0.70 -3.23 -5.84
N ILE A 37 -1.52 -2.21 -6.01
CA ILE A 37 -1.59 -1.11 -5.07
C ILE A 37 -3.05 -0.85 -4.74
N GLY A 38 -3.33 -0.66 -3.45
CA GLY A 38 -4.65 -0.27 -2.99
C GLY A 38 -4.53 0.96 -2.13
N ILE A 39 -5.45 1.89 -2.28
CA ILE A 39 -5.47 3.11 -1.47
C ILE A 39 -6.89 3.30 -0.95
N VAL A 40 -6.99 3.46 0.35
CA VAL A 40 -8.25 3.78 1.01
C VAL A 40 -8.10 5.15 1.61
N LEU A 41 -8.99 6.05 1.24
CA LEU A 41 -8.99 7.42 1.76
C LEU A 41 -10.02 7.53 2.86
N LEU A 42 -9.59 8.11 3.98
CA LEU A 42 -10.45 8.33 5.12
C LEU A 42 -10.51 9.81 5.44
N ASP A 43 -11.63 10.23 5.98
CA ASP A 43 -11.79 11.59 6.46
C ASP A 43 -12.72 11.51 7.66
N GLY A 44 -12.24 12.01 8.80
CA GLY A 44 -12.99 11.93 10.03
C GLY A 44 -13.24 10.49 10.46
N GLY A 45 -12.33 9.58 10.12
CA GLY A 45 -12.46 8.18 10.46
C GLY A 45 -13.40 7.38 9.56
N ARG A 46 -13.88 8.01 8.49
CA ARG A 46 -14.80 7.35 7.56
C ARG A 46 -14.14 7.15 6.21
N VAL A 47 -14.43 6.03 5.58
CA VAL A 47 -13.92 5.76 4.24
C VAL A 47 -14.67 6.63 3.25
N VAL A 48 -13.93 7.44 2.50
CA VAL A 48 -14.53 8.32 1.50
C VAL A 48 -14.19 7.89 0.08
N GLU A 49 -13.17 7.06 -0.10
CA GLU A 49 -12.84 6.55 -1.42
C GLU A 49 -12.00 5.30 -1.28
N GLU A 50 -12.20 4.34 -2.16
CA GLU A 50 -11.33 3.17 -2.28
C GLU A 50 -10.93 3.06 -3.74
N TRP A 51 -9.65 2.77 -3.95
CA TRP A 51 -9.10 2.65 -5.29
C TRP A 51 -8.02 1.59 -5.27
N SER A 52 -7.96 0.78 -6.31
CA SER A 52 -6.90 -0.20 -6.42
C SER A 52 -6.57 -0.45 -7.87
N SER A 53 -5.38 -0.97 -8.10
CA SER A 53 -4.95 -1.32 -9.44
C SER A 53 -3.92 -2.42 -9.37
N LEU A 54 -4.04 -3.39 -10.27
CA LEU A 54 -2.94 -4.30 -10.54
C LEU A 54 -1.86 -3.49 -11.26
N VAL A 55 -0.62 -3.93 -11.13
CA VAL A 55 0.52 -3.24 -11.71
C VAL A 55 1.37 -4.27 -12.45
N ASN A 56 1.74 -3.93 -13.67
CA ASN A 56 2.66 -4.76 -14.42
C ASN A 56 4.07 -4.51 -13.91
N PRO A 57 4.73 -5.50 -13.29
CA PRO A 57 6.05 -5.25 -12.69
C PRO A 57 7.17 -5.22 -13.71
N GLY A 58 6.90 -5.51 -14.98
CA GLY A 58 7.93 -5.51 -16.00
C GLY A 58 8.83 -6.73 -15.95
N ARG A 59 8.46 -7.71 -15.17
CA ARG A 59 9.21 -8.98 -15.06
C ARG A 59 8.28 -10.05 -14.53
N ARG A 60 8.73 -11.28 -14.62
CA ARG A 60 7.91 -12.41 -14.22
C ARG A 60 7.76 -12.45 -12.71
N ILE A 61 6.55 -12.74 -12.27
CA ILE A 61 6.26 -12.91 -10.84
C ILE A 61 6.67 -14.33 -10.45
N PRO A 62 7.49 -14.47 -9.39
CA PRO A 62 7.86 -15.83 -8.94
C PRO A 62 6.63 -16.62 -8.54
N LYS A 63 6.69 -17.93 -8.75
CA LYS A 63 5.56 -18.80 -8.49
C LYS A 63 5.09 -18.71 -7.05
N SER A 64 6.04 -18.66 -6.11
CA SER A 64 5.68 -18.57 -4.69
C SER A 64 4.90 -17.30 -4.38
N ILE A 65 5.25 -16.21 -5.04
CA ILE A 65 4.55 -14.95 -4.84
C ILE A 65 3.16 -15.00 -5.44
N SER A 66 3.03 -15.58 -6.64
CA SER A 66 1.70 -15.74 -7.25
C SER A 66 0.80 -16.57 -6.36
N GLU A 67 1.33 -17.63 -5.78
CA GLU A 67 0.54 -18.49 -4.91
C GLU A 67 0.15 -17.78 -3.63
N PHE A 68 1.07 -16.98 -3.08
CA PHE A 68 0.81 -16.28 -1.85
C PHE A 68 -0.19 -15.14 -2.03
N THR A 69 -0.04 -14.37 -3.11
CA THR A 69 -0.88 -13.18 -3.32
C THR A 69 -2.14 -13.48 -4.13
N GLY A 70 -2.15 -14.57 -4.86
CA GLY A 70 -3.25 -14.84 -5.78
C GLY A 70 -3.15 -14.08 -7.08
N ILE A 71 -2.04 -13.37 -7.31
CA ILE A 71 -1.86 -12.56 -8.51
C ILE A 71 -0.95 -13.31 -9.48
N SER A 72 -1.50 -13.62 -10.64
CA SER A 72 -0.76 -14.39 -11.65
C SER A 72 -0.09 -13.47 -12.65
N ASN A 73 0.85 -14.05 -13.41
CA ASN A 73 1.50 -13.30 -14.48
C ASN A 73 0.50 -12.84 -15.53
N GLU A 74 -0.51 -13.66 -15.79
CA GLU A 74 -1.53 -13.27 -16.77
C GLU A 74 -2.33 -12.07 -16.31
N MET A 75 -2.61 -11.99 -15.01
CA MET A 75 -3.42 -10.90 -14.49
C MET A 75 -2.75 -9.55 -14.65
N VAL A 76 -1.43 -9.50 -14.59
CA VAL A 76 -0.71 -8.22 -14.66
C VAL A 76 -0.21 -7.91 -16.06
N GLU A 77 -0.39 -8.83 -17.00
CA GLU A 77 0.14 -8.67 -18.36
C GLU A 77 -0.38 -7.41 -19.02
N ASP A 78 -1.67 -7.14 -18.86
CA ASP A 78 -2.30 -5.96 -19.44
C ASP A 78 -2.47 -4.82 -18.45
N ALA A 79 -1.90 -4.95 -17.26
CA ALA A 79 -2.00 -3.90 -16.25
C ALA A 79 -1.01 -2.78 -16.56
N PRO A 80 -1.29 -1.57 -16.08
CA PRO A 80 -0.36 -0.47 -16.27
C PRO A 80 0.91 -0.67 -15.45
N GLU A 81 1.99 -0.10 -15.93
CA GLU A 81 3.21 -0.04 -15.13
C GLU A 81 3.05 1.01 -14.05
N PHE A 82 3.86 0.88 -13.00
CA PHE A 82 3.71 1.74 -11.84
C PHE A 82 3.79 3.22 -12.20
N GLY A 83 4.71 3.58 -13.09
CA GLY A 83 4.87 4.97 -13.50
C GLY A 83 3.62 5.56 -14.14
N ALA A 84 2.82 4.72 -14.80
CA ALA A 84 1.60 5.19 -15.42
C ALA A 84 0.52 5.55 -14.40
N LEU A 85 0.68 5.08 -13.17
CA LEU A 85 -0.28 5.35 -12.10
C LEU A 85 0.13 6.54 -11.23
N ARG A 86 1.23 7.18 -11.58
CA ARG A 86 1.79 8.24 -10.72
C ARG A 86 0.77 9.31 -10.36
N GLN A 87 0.03 9.80 -11.34
CA GLN A 87 -0.92 10.87 -11.06
C GLN A 87 -2.10 10.42 -10.23
N GLU A 88 -2.57 9.20 -10.48
CA GLU A 88 -3.66 8.65 -9.68
C GLU A 88 -3.25 8.48 -8.22
N ILE A 89 -2.02 8.02 -8.01
CA ILE A 89 -1.50 7.83 -6.66
C ILE A 89 -1.29 9.19 -6.00
N ARG A 90 -0.65 10.11 -6.71
CA ARG A 90 -0.33 11.42 -6.17
C ARG A 90 -1.58 12.18 -5.77
N ARG A 91 -2.60 12.16 -6.60
CA ARG A 91 -3.85 12.85 -6.32
C ARG A 91 -4.45 12.37 -5.00
N ARG A 92 -4.33 11.08 -4.76
CA ARG A 92 -4.92 10.49 -3.56
C ARG A 92 -4.09 10.69 -2.31
N LEU A 93 -2.77 10.81 -2.45
CA LEU A 93 -1.91 10.98 -1.28
C LEU A 93 -1.76 12.43 -0.84
N GLU A 94 -1.96 13.35 -1.76
CA GLU A 94 -1.67 14.76 -1.53
C GLU A 94 -2.53 15.34 -0.41
N GLY A 95 -1.88 16.01 0.55
CA GLY A 95 -2.60 16.65 1.64
C GLY A 95 -3.14 15.71 2.70
N ARG A 96 -2.70 14.47 2.71
CA ARG A 96 -3.20 13.48 3.65
C ARG A 96 -2.09 12.87 4.48
N LEU A 97 -2.45 12.45 5.68
CA LEU A 97 -1.55 11.65 6.49
C LEU A 97 -1.40 10.29 5.81
N PHE A 98 -0.16 9.89 5.60
CA PHE A 98 0.14 8.68 4.86
C PHE A 98 0.34 7.51 5.82
N VAL A 99 -0.41 6.43 5.61
CA VAL A 99 -0.26 5.19 6.37
C VAL A 99 -0.03 4.09 5.35
N ALA A 100 1.11 3.41 5.46
CA ALA A 100 1.48 2.39 4.50
C ALA A 100 1.53 1.02 5.16
N HIS A 101 1.13 0.02 4.40
CA HIS A 101 1.16 -1.35 4.84
C HIS A 101 1.62 -2.22 3.67
N ASN A 102 2.48 -3.17 3.96
CA ASN A 102 2.92 -4.14 2.98
C ASN A 102 2.65 -5.52 3.55
N ALA A 103 1.56 -6.13 3.12
CA ALA A 103 1.11 -7.39 3.68
C ALA A 103 2.14 -8.49 3.49
N ARG A 104 2.82 -8.49 2.35
CA ARG A 104 3.84 -9.49 2.07
C ARG A 104 5.01 -9.39 3.04
N PHE A 105 5.45 -8.16 3.27
CA PHE A 105 6.55 -7.92 4.19
C PHE A 105 6.15 -8.29 5.62
N ASP A 106 4.96 -7.91 6.02
CA ASP A 106 4.45 -8.22 7.35
C ASP A 106 4.39 -9.71 7.57
N ARG A 107 4.03 -10.44 6.56
CA ARG A 107 3.94 -11.88 6.65
C ARG A 107 5.27 -12.51 6.99
N SER A 108 6.33 -12.03 6.36
CA SER A 108 7.67 -12.58 6.58
C SER A 108 8.26 -12.12 7.89
N GLU A 109 7.75 -11.03 8.45
CA GLU A 109 8.25 -10.45 9.70
C GLU A 109 7.18 -10.47 10.77
N GLU A 110 6.42 -11.54 10.85
CA GLU A 110 5.21 -11.53 11.63
C GLU A 110 5.40 -11.20 13.10
N HIS A 111 6.53 -11.57 13.69
CA HIS A 111 6.76 -11.26 15.09
C HIS A 111 7.10 -9.79 15.35
N THR A 112 7.38 -9.02 14.30
CA THR A 112 7.64 -7.59 14.42
C THR A 112 6.67 -6.75 13.61
N SER A 113 5.85 -7.38 12.79
CA SER A 113 4.99 -6.67 11.87
C SER A 113 4.04 -5.72 12.58
N GLU A 114 3.58 -6.08 13.76
CA GLU A 114 2.66 -5.24 14.51
C GLU A 114 3.25 -3.88 14.83
N LEU A 115 4.55 -3.83 14.96
CA LEU A 115 5.23 -2.59 15.26
C LEU A 115 5.50 -1.76 14.02
N GLN A 116 5.44 -2.37 12.86
CA GLN A 116 5.84 -1.73 11.62
C GLN A 116 4.71 -1.42 10.68
N SER A 117 3.59 -2.07 10.83
CA SER A 117 2.51 -1.96 9.86
C SER A 117 1.59 -0.78 10.15
N HIS A 118 2.17 0.33 10.56
CA HIS A 118 1.35 1.53 10.73
C HIS A 118 2.14 2.82 10.62
#